data_08508c066991a420744a42318791656d
#
_entry.id   08508c066991a420744a42318791656d
#
_cell.length_a   1.000
_cell.length_b   1.000
_cell.length_c   1.000
_cell.angle_alpha   90.00
_cell.angle_beta   90.00
_cell.angle_gamma   90.00
#
_symmetry.space_group_name_H-M   'P 1'
#
loop_
_entity.id
_entity.type
_entity.pdbx_description
1 polymer ?
#
loop_
_entity_poly.entity_id
_entity_poly.type
_entity_poly.pdbx_seq_one_letter_code
_entity_poly.pdbx_strand_id
1 'polypeptide(L)'
;SPLTNIVARILEIVNGILFNDVLSRDIWSPFGMEHRANILVDPLGFPAAEGGMSCSIRDLARFGLAYLNDGSINGTAVLPESWVHDTREGDEDARNCYANYVQSSPDTSFEGDNWSMYHNAFWVVERNQQFSGLGIFGQYIWIHRPSRTVIARFSTYPIASPSALSAETIRGFNAVAQVLISRPR
;
A
#
# COMPACT_ATOMS: atom_id res chain seq x y z
N SER A 1 -8.50 -10.14 -5.35
CA SER A 1 -8.37 -10.22 -3.89
C SER A 1 -8.36 -11.63 -3.32
N PRO A 2 -9.05 -12.66 -3.88
CA PRO A 2 -8.93 -14.03 -3.36
C PRO A 2 -7.50 -14.57 -3.30
N LEU A 3 -6.63 -14.12 -4.20
CA LEU A 3 -5.21 -14.52 -4.20
C LEU A 3 -4.48 -14.11 -2.93
N THR A 4 -4.82 -12.97 -2.33
CA THR A 4 -4.21 -12.50 -1.07
C THR A 4 -4.55 -13.45 0.09
N ASN A 5 -5.78 -13.98 0.12
CA ASN A 5 -6.20 -14.98 1.10
C ASN A 5 -5.44 -16.31 0.93
N ILE A 6 -5.19 -16.70 -0.33
CA ILE A 6 -4.36 -17.89 -0.62
C ILE A 6 -2.93 -17.69 -0.11
N VAL A 7 -2.34 -16.51 -0.36
CA VAL A 7 -1.00 -16.17 0.16
C VAL A 7 -0.98 -16.22 1.69
N ALA A 8 -1.98 -15.64 2.36
CA ALA A 8 -2.10 -15.70 3.82
C ALA A 8 -2.14 -17.15 4.31
N ARG A 9 -2.90 -18.03 3.63
CA ARG A 9 -2.94 -19.45 3.96
C ARG A 9 -1.61 -20.16 3.76
N ILE A 10 -0.89 -19.85 2.70
CA ILE A 10 0.45 -20.37 2.46
C ILE A 10 1.39 -19.97 3.60
N LEU A 11 1.33 -18.70 4.02
CA LEU A 11 2.13 -18.20 5.14
C LEU A 11 1.84 -18.94 6.45
N GLU A 12 0.57 -19.25 6.76
CA GLU A 12 0.22 -20.08 7.92
C GLU A 12 0.85 -21.46 7.84
N ILE A 13 0.71 -22.12 6.69
CA ILE A 13 1.22 -23.49 6.50
C ILE A 13 2.74 -23.54 6.62
N VAL A 14 3.44 -22.62 5.97
CA VAL A 14 4.91 -22.59 5.97
C VAL A 14 5.47 -22.24 7.36
N ASN A 15 4.79 -21.37 8.11
CA ASN A 15 5.23 -20.96 9.44
C ASN A 15 4.71 -21.86 10.57
N GLY A 16 3.68 -22.67 10.34
CA GLY A 16 3.05 -23.50 11.36
C GLY A 16 2.30 -22.71 12.45
N ILE A 17 1.96 -21.45 12.21
CA ILE A 17 1.22 -20.56 13.10
C ILE A 17 0.16 -19.79 12.33
N LEU A 18 -0.80 -19.18 13.02
CA LEU A 18 -1.88 -18.39 12.39
C LEU A 18 -1.33 -17.13 11.70
N PHE A 19 -2.00 -16.68 10.66
CA PHE A 19 -1.59 -15.49 9.89
C PHE A 19 -1.48 -14.23 10.74
N ASN A 20 -2.38 -14.02 11.70
CA ASN A 20 -2.29 -12.91 12.65
C ASN A 20 -1.01 -12.94 13.49
N ASP A 21 -0.53 -14.15 13.86
CA ASP A 21 0.71 -14.31 14.61
C ASP A 21 1.93 -14.06 13.71
N VAL A 22 1.89 -14.54 12.44
CA VAL A 22 2.91 -14.21 11.43
C VAL A 22 2.99 -12.68 11.25
N LEU A 23 1.84 -12.02 11.02
CA LEU A 23 1.77 -10.57 10.84
C LEU A 23 2.27 -9.81 12.08
N SER A 24 1.92 -10.28 13.27
CA SER A 24 2.38 -9.69 14.53
C SER A 24 3.89 -9.82 14.71
N ARG A 25 4.45 -10.99 14.43
CA ARG A 25 5.88 -11.29 14.60
C ARG A 25 6.74 -10.56 13.58
N ASP A 26 6.33 -10.58 12.31
CA ASP A 26 7.21 -10.19 11.20
C ASP A 26 6.99 -8.74 10.75
N ILE A 27 5.81 -8.16 11.01
CA ILE A 27 5.47 -6.79 10.61
C ILE A 27 5.19 -5.92 11.83
N TRP A 28 4.15 -6.26 12.63
CA TRP A 28 3.63 -5.35 13.64
C TRP A 28 4.66 -4.97 14.71
N SER A 29 5.32 -5.98 15.27
CA SER A 29 6.32 -5.79 16.32
C SER A 29 7.61 -5.15 15.80
N PRO A 30 8.23 -5.62 14.69
CA PRO A 30 9.45 -5.00 14.17
C PRO A 30 9.27 -3.55 13.70
N PHE A 31 8.09 -3.20 13.17
CA PHE A 31 7.79 -1.82 12.75
C PHE A 31 7.51 -0.88 13.93
N GLY A 32 7.41 -1.40 15.16
CA GLY A 32 7.12 -0.61 16.36
C GLY A 32 5.73 0.03 16.30
N MET A 33 4.72 -0.71 15.86
CA MET A 33 3.34 -0.23 15.80
C MET A 33 2.83 0.10 17.19
N GLU A 34 2.12 1.23 17.31
CA GLU A 34 1.70 1.77 18.62
C GLU A 34 0.45 1.09 19.17
N HIS A 35 -0.41 0.61 18.28
CA HIS A 35 -1.71 0.06 18.65
C HIS A 35 -1.90 -1.33 18.06
N ARG A 36 -2.82 -2.07 18.66
CA ARG A 36 -3.26 -3.35 18.10
C ARG A 36 -4.02 -3.11 16.80
N ALA A 37 -3.80 -3.99 15.81
CA ALA A 37 -4.68 -4.12 14.66
C ALA A 37 -5.69 -5.24 14.89
N ASN A 38 -6.83 -5.15 14.22
CA ASN A 38 -7.81 -6.22 14.15
C ASN A 38 -7.95 -6.67 12.71
N ILE A 39 -8.14 -7.97 12.52
CA ILE A 39 -8.43 -8.55 11.22
C ILE A 39 -9.78 -9.28 11.30
N LEU A 40 -10.62 -9.06 10.29
CA LEU A 40 -11.86 -9.80 10.17
C LEU A 40 -11.53 -11.26 9.85
N VAL A 41 -12.31 -12.16 10.43
CA VAL A 41 -12.21 -13.60 10.14
C VAL A 41 -13.56 -14.13 9.71
N ASP A 42 -13.55 -15.19 8.92
CA ASP A 42 -14.75 -15.94 8.58
C ASP A 42 -15.20 -16.84 9.76
N PRO A 43 -16.35 -17.53 9.66
CA PRO A 43 -16.84 -18.42 10.71
C PRO A 43 -15.89 -19.60 11.06
N LEU A 44 -14.92 -19.91 10.21
CA LEU A 44 -13.91 -20.93 10.42
C LEU A 44 -12.61 -20.36 11.00
N GLY A 45 -12.54 -19.04 11.20
CA GLY A 45 -11.37 -18.35 11.74
C GLY A 45 -10.34 -17.93 10.69
N PHE A 46 -10.65 -18.04 9.38
CA PHE A 46 -9.76 -17.57 8.33
C PHE A 46 -9.75 -16.05 8.23
N PRO A 47 -8.58 -15.43 8.15
CA PRO A 47 -8.47 -13.98 8.03
C PRO A 47 -8.86 -13.50 6.62
N ALA A 48 -9.61 -12.40 6.56
CA ALA A 48 -9.88 -11.65 5.34
C ALA A 48 -8.64 -10.77 5.02
N ALA A 49 -7.57 -11.41 4.57
CA ALA A 49 -6.27 -10.77 4.36
C ALA A 49 -6.28 -9.76 3.22
N GLU A 50 -7.24 -9.86 2.31
CA GLU A 50 -7.41 -8.96 1.16
C GLU A 50 -7.90 -7.56 1.52
N GLY A 51 -8.46 -7.36 2.72
CA GLY A 51 -9.01 -6.05 3.09
C GLY A 51 -9.68 -5.98 4.44
N GLY A 52 -9.60 -7.06 5.24
CA GLY A 52 -10.27 -7.15 6.55
C GLY A 52 -9.52 -6.53 7.72
N MET A 53 -8.40 -5.84 7.49
CA MET A 53 -7.59 -5.28 8.57
C MET A 53 -8.02 -3.86 8.95
N SER A 54 -8.14 -3.61 10.26
CA SER A 54 -8.32 -2.29 10.85
C SER A 54 -7.12 -1.95 11.74
N CYS A 55 -6.54 -0.78 11.54
CA CYS A 55 -5.41 -0.29 12.32
C CYS A 55 -5.54 1.21 12.63
N SER A 56 -4.63 1.77 13.43
CA SER A 56 -4.57 3.20 13.61
C SER A 56 -3.97 3.89 12.37
N ILE A 57 -4.37 5.14 12.11
CA ILE A 57 -3.81 5.92 10.99
C ILE A 57 -2.30 6.16 11.17
N ARG A 58 -1.83 6.26 12.41
CA ARG A 58 -0.41 6.42 12.72
C ARG A 58 0.38 5.16 12.39
N ASP A 59 -0.18 3.99 12.64
CA ASP A 59 0.45 2.72 12.32
C ASP A 59 0.47 2.50 10.79
N LEU A 60 -0.60 2.86 10.08
CA LEU A 60 -0.59 2.85 8.62
C LEU A 60 0.49 3.80 8.06
N ALA A 61 0.63 5.01 8.61
CA ALA A 61 1.68 5.94 8.21
C ALA A 61 3.09 5.38 8.50
N ARG A 62 3.27 4.69 9.64
CA ARG A 62 4.54 4.03 10.00
C ARG A 62 4.90 2.92 9.02
N PHE A 63 3.91 2.14 8.56
CA PHE A 63 4.12 1.18 7.48
C PHE A 63 4.66 1.87 6.22
N GLY A 64 4.08 3.00 5.82
CA GLY A 64 4.57 3.79 4.69
C GLY A 64 5.98 4.36 4.89
N LEU A 65 6.34 4.73 6.13
CA LEU A 65 7.69 5.21 6.43
C LEU A 65 8.75 4.13 6.21
N ALA A 66 8.46 2.85 6.49
CA ALA A 66 9.37 1.77 6.16
C ALA A 66 9.67 1.73 4.66
N TYR A 67 8.65 1.84 3.82
CA TYR A 67 8.83 1.89 2.37
C TYR A 67 9.52 3.18 1.88
N LEU A 68 9.23 4.33 2.49
CA LEU A 68 9.90 5.59 2.16
C LEU A 68 11.41 5.56 2.47
N ASN A 69 11.79 4.83 3.50
CA ASN A 69 13.17 4.73 4.01
C ASN A 69 13.84 3.39 3.62
N ASP A 70 13.51 2.85 2.46
CA ASP A 70 14.12 1.65 1.87
C ASP A 70 14.17 0.46 2.83
N GLY A 71 13.06 0.22 3.53
CA GLY A 71 12.87 -0.91 4.44
C GLY A 71 13.30 -0.65 5.88
N SER A 72 13.60 0.60 6.26
CA SER A 72 14.11 0.94 7.60
C SER A 72 13.14 1.83 8.39
N ILE A 73 13.06 1.60 9.71
CA ILE A 73 12.40 2.48 10.68
C ILE A 73 13.40 2.82 11.79
N ASN A 74 13.62 4.11 12.02
CA ASN A 74 14.57 4.60 13.03
C ASN A 74 15.97 3.95 12.94
N GLY A 75 16.43 3.68 11.72
CA GLY A 75 17.73 3.05 11.47
C GLY A 75 17.75 1.52 11.63
N THR A 76 16.62 0.90 11.99
CA THR A 76 16.51 -0.56 12.06
C THR A 76 15.88 -1.09 10.78
N ALA A 77 16.53 -2.05 10.12
CA ALA A 77 15.96 -2.74 8.96
C ALA A 77 14.77 -3.62 9.40
N VAL A 78 13.60 -3.37 8.81
CA VAL A 78 12.34 -4.09 9.08
C VAL A 78 11.77 -4.77 7.84
N LEU A 79 12.19 -4.34 6.65
CA LEU A 79 11.93 -5.00 5.36
C LEU A 79 13.24 -5.13 4.60
N PRO A 80 13.40 -6.16 3.75
CA PRO A 80 14.52 -6.20 2.81
C PRO A 80 14.50 -4.98 1.88
N GLU A 81 15.62 -4.27 1.77
CA GLU A 81 15.74 -3.14 0.84
C GLU A 81 15.44 -3.56 -0.60
N SER A 82 15.89 -4.76 -0.99
CA SER A 82 15.63 -5.34 -2.31
C SER A 82 14.12 -5.50 -2.60
N TRP A 83 13.31 -5.83 -1.59
CA TRP A 83 11.86 -5.91 -1.72
C TRP A 83 11.22 -4.54 -1.98
N VAL A 84 11.67 -3.51 -1.24
CA VAL A 84 11.17 -2.14 -1.42
C VAL A 84 11.57 -1.60 -2.78
N HIS A 85 12.78 -1.88 -3.22
CA HIS A 85 13.28 -1.53 -4.54
C HIS A 85 12.46 -2.22 -5.64
N ASP A 86 12.29 -3.54 -5.55
CA ASP A 86 11.46 -4.32 -6.47
C ASP A 86 10.02 -3.80 -6.53
N THR A 87 9.40 -3.51 -5.38
CA THR A 87 8.04 -2.95 -5.31
C THR A 87 7.92 -1.65 -6.11
N ARG A 88 8.94 -0.80 -6.07
CA ARG A 88 8.95 0.51 -6.71
C ARG A 88 9.29 0.44 -8.19
N GLU A 89 10.23 -0.40 -8.57
CA GLU A 89 10.77 -0.45 -9.92
C GLU A 89 10.12 -1.54 -10.78
N GLY A 90 9.69 -2.64 -10.14
CA GLY A 90 9.09 -3.77 -10.84
C GLY A 90 9.97 -4.28 -11.99
N ASP A 91 9.34 -4.96 -12.91
CA ASP A 91 9.96 -5.45 -14.12
C ASP A 91 9.12 -5.13 -15.38
N GLU A 92 9.61 -5.53 -16.53
CA GLU A 92 8.91 -5.32 -17.81
C GLU A 92 7.58 -6.09 -17.87
N ASP A 93 7.52 -7.27 -17.26
CA ASP A 93 6.29 -8.07 -17.23
C ASP A 93 5.19 -7.38 -16.40
N ALA A 94 5.52 -6.80 -15.25
CA ALA A 94 4.56 -6.04 -14.43
C ALA A 94 3.99 -4.83 -15.20
N ARG A 95 4.84 -4.10 -15.95
CA ARG A 95 4.42 -2.98 -16.80
C ARG A 95 3.53 -3.43 -17.95
N ASN A 96 3.93 -4.48 -18.65
CA ASN A 96 3.17 -5.03 -19.78
C ASN A 96 1.82 -5.60 -19.33
N CYS A 97 1.77 -6.31 -18.20
CA CYS A 97 0.52 -6.80 -17.63
C CYS A 97 -0.43 -5.66 -17.29
N TYR A 98 0.08 -4.58 -16.72
CA TYR A 98 -0.74 -3.40 -16.40
C TYR A 98 -1.24 -2.67 -17.67
N ALA A 99 -0.37 -2.49 -18.67
CA ALA A 99 -0.75 -1.88 -19.94
C ALA A 99 -1.84 -2.69 -20.66
N ASN A 100 -1.73 -4.02 -20.67
CA ASN A 100 -2.74 -4.92 -21.21
C ASN A 100 -4.07 -4.85 -20.44
N TYR A 101 -4.00 -4.77 -19.11
CA TYR A 101 -5.18 -4.60 -18.26
C TYR A 101 -5.93 -3.30 -18.61
N VAL A 102 -5.22 -2.17 -18.67
CA VAL A 102 -5.82 -0.87 -19.03
C VAL A 102 -6.46 -0.90 -20.42
N GLN A 103 -5.83 -1.59 -21.38
CA GLN A 103 -6.33 -1.72 -22.75
C GLN A 103 -7.60 -2.58 -22.85
N SER A 104 -7.65 -3.68 -22.07
CA SER A 104 -8.73 -4.67 -22.15
C SER A 104 -9.94 -4.34 -21.27
N SER A 105 -9.73 -3.57 -20.22
CA SER A 105 -10.76 -3.23 -19.25
C SER A 105 -10.53 -1.80 -18.77
N PRO A 106 -10.99 -0.80 -19.54
CA PRO A 106 -10.85 0.60 -19.15
C PRO A 106 -11.69 0.89 -17.90
N ASP A 107 -11.20 0.43 -16.76
CA ASP A 107 -11.74 0.80 -15.46
C ASP A 107 -11.26 2.21 -15.14
N THR A 108 -12.13 3.18 -15.41
CA THR A 108 -11.86 4.59 -15.16
C THR A 108 -11.81 4.95 -13.67
N SER A 109 -12.05 3.99 -12.79
CA SER A 109 -12.06 4.23 -11.33
C SER A 109 -10.70 4.69 -10.78
N PHE A 110 -9.63 4.43 -11.52
CA PHE A 110 -8.26 4.83 -11.18
C PHE A 110 -7.67 5.87 -12.15
N GLU A 111 -8.50 6.47 -13.02
CA GLU A 111 -8.07 7.54 -13.90
C GLU A 111 -7.61 8.76 -13.11
N GLY A 112 -6.52 9.36 -13.56
CA GLY A 112 -5.99 10.62 -13.03
C GLY A 112 -4.57 10.56 -12.50
N ASP A 113 -3.98 9.37 -12.35
CA ASP A 113 -2.68 9.22 -11.69
C ASP A 113 -1.55 8.74 -12.59
N ASN A 114 -1.79 8.43 -13.85
CA ASN A 114 -0.76 7.91 -14.75
C ASN A 114 0.04 6.73 -14.13
N TRP A 115 -0.67 5.77 -13.52
CA TRP A 115 -0.05 4.58 -12.99
C TRP A 115 0.75 3.87 -14.09
N SER A 116 1.97 3.48 -13.78
CA SER A 116 2.86 2.76 -14.70
C SER A 116 2.70 1.26 -14.56
N MET A 117 2.34 0.79 -13.38
CA MET A 117 2.16 -0.63 -13.08
C MET A 117 1.42 -0.85 -11.75
N TYR A 118 0.99 -2.09 -11.54
CA TYR A 118 0.57 -2.61 -10.23
C TYR A 118 1.50 -3.76 -9.85
N HIS A 119 2.29 -3.58 -8.79
CA HIS A 119 3.31 -4.53 -8.38
C HIS A 119 3.40 -4.64 -6.85
N ASN A 120 3.56 -5.85 -6.32
CA ASN A 120 3.62 -6.12 -4.88
C ASN A 120 2.51 -5.44 -4.06
N ALA A 121 1.29 -5.44 -4.59
CA ALA A 121 0.10 -4.79 -4.01
C ALA A 121 0.17 -3.25 -3.95
N PHE A 122 1.09 -2.62 -4.67
CA PHE A 122 1.16 -1.17 -4.83
C PHE A 122 0.87 -0.74 -6.27
N TRP A 123 0.19 0.39 -6.39
CA TRP A 123 0.04 1.16 -7.61
C TRP A 123 1.23 2.11 -7.74
N VAL A 124 1.96 2.06 -8.83
CA VAL A 124 3.24 2.76 -9.00
C VAL A 124 3.17 3.78 -10.10
N VAL A 125 3.71 4.98 -9.85
CA VAL A 125 3.98 6.03 -10.84
C VAL A 125 5.50 6.23 -10.90
N GLU A 126 6.15 5.56 -11.85
CA GLU A 126 7.62 5.53 -11.95
C GLU A 126 8.25 6.92 -12.05
N ARG A 127 7.68 7.79 -12.90
CA ARG A 127 8.23 9.13 -13.15
C ARG A 127 8.37 9.97 -11.89
N ASN A 128 7.46 9.78 -10.92
CA ASN A 128 7.42 10.56 -9.70
C ASN A 128 8.02 9.81 -8.51
N GLN A 129 8.51 8.59 -8.72
CA GLN A 129 8.92 7.70 -7.63
C GLN A 129 7.86 7.63 -6.52
N GLN A 130 6.61 7.54 -6.97
CA GLN A 130 5.41 7.51 -6.15
C GLN A 130 4.80 6.12 -6.21
N PHE A 131 4.35 5.62 -5.09
CA PHE A 131 3.61 4.36 -5.03
C PHE A 131 2.58 4.40 -3.91
N SER A 132 1.47 3.68 -4.11
CA SER A 132 0.30 3.81 -3.25
C SER A 132 -0.40 2.48 -3.04
N GLY A 133 -0.77 2.19 -1.80
CA GLY A 133 -1.82 1.22 -1.50
C GLY A 133 -3.17 1.92 -1.57
N LEU A 134 -4.09 1.37 -2.35
CA LEU A 134 -5.44 1.91 -2.53
C LEU A 134 -6.45 0.91 -2.00
N GLY A 135 -7.30 1.39 -1.08
CA GLY A 135 -8.42 0.63 -0.53
C GLY A 135 -9.77 1.23 -0.93
N ILE A 136 -10.79 0.39 -0.97
CA ILE A 136 -12.16 0.84 -1.24
C ILE A 136 -12.61 1.90 -0.24
N PHE A 137 -13.57 2.72 -0.64
CA PHE A 137 -14.13 3.83 0.13
C PHE A 137 -13.10 4.91 0.51
N GLY A 138 -11.99 5.01 -0.24
CA GLY A 138 -10.99 6.07 -0.10
C GLY A 138 -9.96 5.86 1.00
N GLN A 139 -9.58 4.62 1.26
CA GLN A 139 -8.43 4.31 2.13
C GLN A 139 -7.16 4.45 1.31
N TYR A 140 -6.17 5.19 1.81
CA TYR A 140 -4.92 5.41 1.10
C TYR A 140 -3.73 5.30 2.04
N ILE A 141 -2.67 4.69 1.50
CA ILE A 141 -1.30 4.94 1.89
C ILE A 141 -0.56 5.43 0.65
N TRP A 142 -0.09 6.66 0.67
CA TRP A 142 0.56 7.31 -0.47
C TRP A 142 1.97 7.69 -0.09
N ILE A 143 2.95 7.29 -0.90
CA ILE A 143 4.37 7.45 -0.62
C ILE A 143 5.01 8.17 -1.80
N HIS A 144 5.68 9.28 -1.54
CA HIS A 144 6.33 10.11 -2.55
C HIS A 144 7.77 10.40 -2.13
N ARG A 145 8.71 9.77 -2.80
CA ARG A 145 10.14 9.81 -2.44
C ARG A 145 10.78 11.19 -2.62
N PRO A 146 10.55 11.92 -3.74
CA PRO A 146 11.19 13.23 -3.92
C PRO A 146 10.85 14.25 -2.85
N SER A 147 9.61 14.27 -2.36
CA SER A 147 9.20 15.14 -1.23
C SER A 147 9.45 14.51 0.15
N ARG A 148 9.90 13.25 0.20
CA ARG A 148 10.05 12.45 1.43
C ARG A 148 8.77 12.44 2.28
N THR A 149 7.65 12.19 1.63
CA THR A 149 6.32 12.30 2.26
C THR A 149 5.59 10.96 2.22
N VAL A 150 4.95 10.63 3.34
CA VAL A 150 3.92 9.59 3.44
C VAL A 150 2.61 10.27 3.83
N ILE A 151 1.54 9.95 3.13
CA ILE A 151 0.19 10.35 3.50
C ILE A 151 -0.63 9.08 3.74
N ALA A 152 -1.11 8.91 4.96
CA ALA A 152 -2.11 7.90 5.30
C ALA A 152 -3.47 8.58 5.41
N ARG A 153 -4.50 7.96 4.82
CA ARG A 153 -5.86 8.50 4.85
C ARG A 153 -6.86 7.38 5.07
N PHE A 154 -7.78 7.61 6.01
CA PHE A 154 -9.02 6.87 6.13
C PHE A 154 -10.19 7.75 5.68
N SER A 155 -11.16 7.17 5.02
CA SER A 155 -12.29 7.88 4.44
C SER A 155 -13.52 6.98 4.36
N THR A 156 -14.66 7.60 4.07
CA THR A 156 -15.95 6.96 3.89
C THR A 156 -16.60 7.48 2.60
N TYR A 157 -15.99 7.21 1.46
CA TYR A 157 -16.61 7.54 0.18
C TYR A 157 -17.98 6.86 0.03
N PRO A 158 -18.92 7.47 -0.69
CA PRO A 158 -20.27 6.92 -0.81
C PRO A 158 -20.34 5.61 -1.60
N ILE A 159 -19.36 5.34 -2.45
CA ILE A 159 -19.21 4.09 -3.20
C ILE A 159 -17.75 3.61 -3.11
N ALA A 160 -17.53 2.33 -3.44
CA ALA A 160 -16.24 1.68 -3.26
C ALA A 160 -15.08 2.38 -3.99
N SER A 161 -15.29 2.78 -5.25
CA SER A 161 -14.24 3.35 -6.11
C SER A 161 -14.78 4.52 -6.96
N PRO A 162 -15.06 5.70 -6.36
CA PRO A 162 -15.52 6.87 -7.11
C PRO A 162 -14.34 7.55 -7.81
N SER A 163 -14.24 7.46 -9.12
CA SER A 163 -13.14 8.02 -9.93
C SER A 163 -12.87 9.51 -9.66
N ALA A 164 -13.92 10.33 -9.63
CA ALA A 164 -13.80 11.76 -9.40
C ALA A 164 -13.18 12.11 -8.03
N LEU A 165 -13.65 11.45 -6.94
CA LEU A 165 -13.12 11.69 -5.59
C LEU A 165 -11.71 11.12 -5.44
N SER A 166 -11.40 10.00 -6.09
CA SER A 166 -10.06 9.44 -6.12
C SER A 166 -9.08 10.40 -6.80
N ALA A 167 -9.42 10.89 -8.00
CA ALA A 167 -8.62 11.86 -8.73
C ALA A 167 -8.41 13.18 -7.95
N GLU A 168 -9.46 13.68 -7.28
CA GLU A 168 -9.35 14.87 -6.44
C GLU A 168 -8.40 14.64 -5.25
N THR A 169 -8.51 13.48 -4.60
CA THR A 169 -7.65 13.10 -3.47
C THR A 169 -6.18 13.06 -3.88
N ILE A 170 -5.87 12.43 -5.00
CA ILE A 170 -4.49 12.35 -5.49
C ILE A 170 -3.97 13.72 -5.94
N ARG A 171 -4.80 14.55 -6.57
CA ARG A 171 -4.42 15.94 -6.83
C ARG A 171 -4.04 16.69 -5.55
N GLY A 172 -4.80 16.50 -4.47
CA GLY A 172 -4.48 17.07 -3.17
C GLY A 172 -3.15 16.57 -2.60
N PHE A 173 -2.87 15.27 -2.68
CA PHE A 173 -1.58 14.71 -2.25
C PHE A 173 -0.41 15.26 -3.07
N ASN A 174 -0.56 15.33 -4.39
CA ASN A 174 0.45 15.89 -5.27
C ASN A 174 0.70 17.38 -4.97
N ALA A 175 -0.34 18.17 -4.68
CA ALA A 175 -0.20 19.56 -4.28
C ALA A 175 0.62 19.72 -2.99
N VAL A 176 0.37 18.86 -1.97
CA VAL A 176 1.19 18.83 -0.74
C VAL A 176 2.65 18.52 -1.06
N ALA A 177 2.91 17.50 -1.91
CA ALA A 177 4.26 17.13 -2.29
C ALA A 177 5.00 18.30 -3.00
N GLN A 178 4.34 19.00 -3.91
CA GLN A 178 4.92 20.16 -4.63
C GLN A 178 5.32 21.27 -3.67
N VAL A 179 4.46 21.60 -2.69
CA VAL A 179 4.78 22.60 -1.67
C VAL A 179 6.01 22.18 -0.85
N LEU A 180 6.12 20.88 -0.51
CA LEU A 180 7.26 20.38 0.27
C LEU A 180 8.58 20.34 -0.52
N ILE A 181 8.52 20.06 -1.82
CA ILE A 181 9.70 20.11 -2.71
C ILE A 181 10.20 21.54 -2.87
N SER A 182 9.28 22.51 -3.00
CA SER A 182 9.63 23.92 -3.26
C SER A 182 10.14 24.67 -2.01
N ARG A 183 10.02 24.09 -0.80
CA ARG A 183 10.54 24.73 0.41
C ARG A 183 12.07 24.63 0.46
N PRO A 184 12.79 25.74 0.63
CA PRO A 184 14.21 25.68 0.91
C PRO A 184 14.43 24.91 2.23
N ARG A 185 15.36 23.99 2.20
CA ARG A 185 15.80 23.20 3.39
C ARG A 185 16.71 24.03 4.26
#